data_a9eadb990f99667670edb489fe0e4376
#
_entry.id   a9eadb990f99667670edb489fe0e4376
#
_cell.length_a   1.000
_cell.length_b   1.000
_cell.length_c   1.000
_cell.angle_alpha   90.00
_cell.angle_beta   90.00
_cell.angle_gamma   90.00
#
_symmetry.space_group_name_H-M   'P 1'
#
loop_
_entity.id
_entity.type
_entity.pdbx_description
1 polymer ?
#
loop_
_entity_poly.entity_id
_entity_poly.type
_entity_poly.pdbx_seq_one_letter_code
_entity_poly.pdbx_strand_id
1 'polypeptide(L)'
;MAKFGIGQPIRRTEDLQLLSGHGQYTADVNWDNQAYAVAVRSPYAHANILTIDIDDAKNAPGVLDIFTGDDMLADGIGAMPANIVVTQTDGSKMIHPPRYALATGKVRHVGDPVAFVIAETLDQARDAAELVMVDYDDLPSVTDTDKADAPDAPLVYDEAPNNRSFTWDFGDEAAVQAGLKDAAHTVTLKLINNRIIVNSMEPRAALGKYEGDAETGRYSLHTPTQGVHSVQRQ
;
A
#
# COMPACT_ATOMS: atom_id res chain seq x y z
N MET A 1 -21.19 -19.39 39.14
CA MET A 1 -21.74 -18.27 38.38
C MET A 1 -20.62 -17.58 37.63
N ALA A 2 -20.71 -17.53 36.32
CA ALA A 2 -19.77 -16.73 35.55
C ALA A 2 -20.03 -15.25 35.87
N LYS A 3 -19.04 -14.57 36.45
CA LYS A 3 -19.12 -13.12 36.71
C LYS A 3 -18.63 -12.42 35.42
N PHE A 4 -19.54 -11.79 34.72
CA PHE A 4 -19.21 -10.90 33.63
C PHE A 4 -19.03 -9.49 34.18
N GLY A 5 -17.88 -8.88 33.93
CA GLY A 5 -17.62 -7.53 34.39
C GLY A 5 -16.21 -7.04 34.06
N ILE A 6 -15.98 -5.76 34.29
CA ILE A 6 -14.69 -5.11 34.06
C ILE A 6 -13.61 -5.81 34.92
N GLY A 7 -12.46 -6.11 34.30
CA GLY A 7 -11.31 -6.75 34.98
C GLY A 7 -11.39 -8.29 35.04
N GLN A 8 -12.38 -8.92 34.40
CA GLN A 8 -12.41 -10.38 34.29
C GLN A 8 -11.51 -10.86 33.13
N PRO A 9 -10.72 -11.95 33.34
CA PRO A 9 -9.93 -12.55 32.26
C PRO A 9 -10.87 -13.31 31.31
N ILE A 10 -11.22 -12.65 30.20
CA ILE A 10 -12.00 -13.29 29.12
C ILE A 10 -11.03 -13.83 28.09
N ARG A 11 -11.12 -15.11 27.77
CA ARG A 11 -10.34 -15.72 26.69
C ARG A 11 -10.89 -15.28 25.35
N ARG A 12 -9.98 -15.01 24.39
CA ARG A 12 -10.36 -14.76 23.01
C ARG A 12 -10.95 -16.04 22.40
N THR A 13 -11.90 -15.87 21.51
CA THR A 13 -12.57 -17.02 20.85
C THR A 13 -11.57 -17.85 20.04
N GLU A 14 -10.59 -17.20 19.46
CA GLU A 14 -9.56 -17.79 18.60
C GLU A 14 -8.43 -18.48 19.37
N ASP A 15 -8.28 -18.24 20.69
CA ASP A 15 -7.15 -18.78 21.46
C ASP A 15 -7.05 -20.29 21.37
N LEU A 16 -8.19 -21.00 21.32
CA LEU A 16 -8.18 -22.46 21.24
C LEU A 16 -7.56 -22.95 19.93
N GLN A 17 -7.91 -22.35 18.80
CA GLN A 17 -7.37 -22.71 17.50
C GLN A 17 -5.87 -22.37 17.41
N LEU A 18 -5.49 -21.15 17.82
CA LEU A 18 -4.12 -20.69 17.76
C LEU A 18 -3.18 -21.50 18.63
N LEU A 19 -3.60 -21.83 19.87
CA LEU A 19 -2.78 -22.57 20.83
C LEU A 19 -2.70 -24.08 20.51
N SER A 20 -3.63 -24.63 19.73
CA SER A 20 -3.64 -26.03 19.32
C SER A 20 -3.02 -26.28 17.93
N GLY A 21 -2.44 -25.26 17.29
CA GLY A 21 -1.81 -25.37 15.98
C GLY A 21 -2.79 -25.45 14.80
N HIS A 22 -4.04 -25.03 15.00
CA HIS A 22 -5.07 -24.99 13.96
C HIS A 22 -5.32 -23.54 13.45
N GLY A 23 -4.49 -22.60 13.87
CA GLY A 23 -4.52 -21.24 13.32
C GLY A 23 -4.08 -21.26 11.85
N GLN A 24 -4.73 -20.43 11.03
CA GLN A 24 -4.40 -20.25 9.61
C GLN A 24 -4.31 -18.76 9.30
N TYR A 25 -3.24 -18.39 8.63
CA TYR A 25 -3.11 -17.08 7.99
C TYR A 25 -3.54 -17.16 6.53
N THR A 26 -3.78 -16.04 5.90
CA THR A 26 -4.19 -16.00 4.48
C THR A 26 -3.22 -16.76 3.57
N ALA A 27 -1.92 -16.67 3.84
CA ALA A 27 -0.89 -17.36 3.06
C ALA A 27 -0.87 -18.89 3.24
N ASP A 28 -1.54 -19.42 4.27
CA ASP A 28 -1.66 -20.87 4.52
C ASP A 28 -2.85 -21.49 3.76
N VAL A 29 -3.74 -20.64 3.23
CA VAL A 29 -4.90 -21.09 2.45
C VAL A 29 -4.48 -21.37 1.02
N ASN A 30 -4.77 -22.59 0.55
CA ASN A 30 -4.49 -22.98 -0.83
C ASN A 30 -5.76 -23.57 -1.46
N TRP A 31 -5.97 -23.29 -2.73
CA TRP A 31 -7.06 -23.83 -3.53
C TRP A 31 -6.52 -24.69 -4.66
N ASP A 32 -7.33 -25.65 -5.11
CA ASP A 32 -6.98 -26.46 -6.28
C ASP A 32 -6.80 -25.59 -7.51
N ASN A 33 -5.75 -25.88 -8.30
CA ASN A 33 -5.38 -25.12 -9.50
C ASN A 33 -5.07 -23.64 -9.23
N GLN A 34 -4.56 -23.30 -8.06
CA GLN A 34 -4.13 -21.95 -7.72
C GLN A 34 -2.91 -21.55 -8.54
N ALA A 35 -2.95 -20.34 -9.10
CA ALA A 35 -1.78 -19.66 -9.62
C ALA A 35 -1.11 -18.80 -8.55
N TYR A 36 0.16 -18.47 -8.76
CA TYR A 36 0.95 -17.64 -7.86
C TYR A 36 1.40 -16.37 -8.57
N ALA A 37 1.41 -15.29 -7.82
CA ALA A 37 1.77 -14.01 -8.38
C ALA A 37 2.87 -13.31 -7.59
N VAL A 38 3.79 -12.67 -8.31
CA VAL A 38 4.91 -11.90 -7.74
C VAL A 38 4.95 -10.52 -8.38
N ALA A 39 5.08 -9.49 -7.55
CA ALA A 39 5.25 -8.13 -8.03
C ALA A 39 6.74 -7.83 -8.30
N VAL A 40 7.05 -7.38 -9.51
CA VAL A 40 8.34 -6.77 -9.83
C VAL A 40 8.35 -5.35 -9.25
N ARG A 41 9.38 -5.02 -8.49
CA ARG A 41 9.43 -3.77 -7.72
C ARG A 41 10.63 -2.92 -8.12
N SER A 42 10.40 -1.62 -8.19
CA SER A 42 11.44 -0.64 -8.48
C SER A 42 12.51 -0.60 -7.39
N PRO A 43 13.80 -0.60 -7.75
CA PRO A 43 14.90 -0.29 -6.85
C PRO A 43 15.11 1.22 -6.65
N TYR A 44 14.45 2.08 -7.46
CA TYR A 44 14.61 3.52 -7.45
C TYR A 44 13.61 4.19 -6.50
N ALA A 45 14.07 5.24 -5.84
CA ALA A 45 13.23 6.06 -4.98
C ALA A 45 12.31 7.00 -5.79
N HIS A 46 12.77 7.49 -6.94
CA HIS A 46 12.03 8.32 -7.88
C HIS A 46 12.68 8.22 -9.26
N ALA A 47 11.95 7.78 -10.25
CA ALA A 47 12.46 7.63 -11.61
C ALA A 47 11.30 7.60 -12.62
N ASN A 48 11.57 8.06 -13.84
CA ASN A 48 10.70 7.77 -14.98
C ASN A 48 10.91 6.31 -15.41
N ILE A 49 9.83 5.61 -15.74
CA ILE A 49 9.86 4.31 -16.40
C ILE A 49 9.97 4.60 -17.88
N LEU A 50 11.08 4.20 -18.52
CA LEU A 50 11.29 4.37 -19.95
C LEU A 50 10.70 3.19 -20.73
N THR A 51 11.01 1.96 -20.31
CA THR A 51 10.51 0.73 -20.90
C THR A 51 10.34 -0.34 -19.85
N ILE A 52 9.40 -1.26 -20.09
CA ILE A 52 9.27 -2.52 -19.35
C ILE A 52 9.27 -3.63 -20.39
N ASP A 53 10.37 -4.38 -20.45
CA ASP A 53 10.50 -5.54 -21.33
C ASP A 53 10.13 -6.81 -20.55
N ILE A 54 9.12 -7.52 -21.04
CA ILE A 54 8.57 -8.73 -20.44
C ILE A 54 8.69 -9.96 -21.36
N ASP A 55 9.35 -9.83 -22.52
CA ASP A 55 9.33 -10.86 -23.54
C ASP A 55 10.00 -12.16 -23.09
N ASP A 56 11.18 -12.07 -22.47
CA ASP A 56 11.86 -13.26 -21.93
C ASP A 56 11.09 -13.86 -20.76
N ALA A 57 10.54 -13.02 -19.90
CA ALA A 57 9.73 -13.45 -18.76
C ALA A 57 8.44 -14.18 -19.19
N LYS A 58 7.75 -13.69 -20.24
CA LYS A 58 6.55 -14.34 -20.78
C LYS A 58 6.82 -15.74 -21.33
N ASN A 59 8.00 -15.97 -21.84
CA ASN A 59 8.41 -17.25 -22.41
C ASN A 59 9.01 -18.21 -21.37
N ALA A 60 9.12 -17.80 -20.11
CA ALA A 60 9.66 -18.65 -19.06
C ALA A 60 8.70 -19.80 -18.68
N PRO A 61 9.23 -20.96 -18.25
CA PRO A 61 8.41 -22.13 -17.94
C PRO A 61 7.37 -21.85 -16.84
N GLY A 62 6.11 -22.21 -17.11
CA GLY A 62 5.02 -22.12 -16.14
C GLY A 62 4.45 -20.73 -15.95
N VAL A 63 4.92 -19.72 -16.68
CA VAL A 63 4.32 -18.38 -16.68
C VAL A 63 2.97 -18.43 -17.39
N LEU A 64 1.96 -17.90 -16.73
CA LEU A 64 0.58 -17.83 -17.23
C LEU A 64 0.31 -16.49 -17.88
N ASP A 65 0.72 -15.39 -17.22
CA ASP A 65 0.65 -14.04 -17.77
C ASP A 65 1.50 -13.06 -16.97
N ILE A 66 1.73 -11.85 -17.56
CA ILE A 66 2.41 -10.74 -16.92
C ILE A 66 1.64 -9.46 -17.23
N PHE A 67 1.32 -8.69 -16.19
CA PHE A 67 0.61 -7.42 -16.32
C PHE A 67 1.51 -6.27 -15.89
N THR A 68 1.43 -5.18 -16.64
CA THR A 68 2.04 -3.88 -16.34
C THR A 68 0.96 -2.88 -15.90
N GLY A 69 1.38 -1.69 -15.48
CA GLY A 69 0.43 -0.62 -15.18
C GLY A 69 -0.40 -0.19 -16.38
N ASP A 70 0.16 -0.23 -17.58
CA ASP A 70 -0.53 0.14 -18.82
C ASP A 70 -1.60 -0.90 -19.20
N ASP A 71 -1.35 -2.19 -18.97
CA ASP A 71 -2.35 -3.24 -19.17
C ASP A 71 -3.55 -3.02 -18.23
N MET A 72 -3.29 -2.70 -16.96
CA MET A 72 -4.36 -2.41 -16.00
C MET A 72 -5.21 -1.20 -16.42
N LEU A 73 -4.58 -0.14 -16.93
CA LEU A 73 -5.29 1.03 -17.42
C LEU A 73 -6.12 0.69 -18.67
N ALA A 74 -5.59 -0.13 -19.58
CA ALA A 74 -6.31 -0.60 -20.78
C ALA A 74 -7.56 -1.41 -20.42
N ASP A 75 -7.51 -2.18 -19.34
CA ASP A 75 -8.63 -2.93 -18.77
C ASP A 75 -9.60 -2.07 -17.96
N GLY A 76 -9.37 -0.76 -17.86
CA GLY A 76 -10.21 0.18 -17.12
C GLY A 76 -10.01 0.16 -15.61
N ILE A 77 -8.95 -0.46 -15.11
CA ILE A 77 -8.59 -0.46 -13.68
C ILE A 77 -7.91 0.85 -13.35
N GLY A 78 -8.64 1.74 -12.69
CA GLY A 78 -8.19 3.08 -12.34
C GLY A 78 -7.34 3.14 -11.07
N ALA A 79 -7.11 4.38 -10.62
CA ALA A 79 -6.39 4.63 -9.39
C ALA A 79 -7.19 4.17 -8.16
N MET A 80 -6.48 3.74 -7.14
CA MET A 80 -7.08 3.39 -5.85
C MET A 80 -7.79 4.61 -5.24
N PRO A 81 -9.05 4.47 -4.79
CA PRO A 81 -9.80 5.57 -4.20
C PRO A 81 -9.21 6.02 -2.87
N ALA A 82 -9.35 7.31 -2.57
CA ALA A 82 -9.02 7.83 -1.24
C ALA A 82 -10.09 7.40 -0.23
N ASN A 83 -9.70 6.70 0.81
CA ASN A 83 -10.61 6.32 1.90
C ASN A 83 -10.95 7.50 2.82
N ILE A 84 -10.11 8.51 2.88
CA ILE A 84 -10.28 9.69 3.72
C ILE A 84 -10.08 10.93 2.84
N VAL A 85 -11.07 11.81 2.86
CA VAL A 85 -10.99 13.14 2.22
C VAL A 85 -11.00 14.18 3.32
N VAL A 86 -9.90 14.93 3.43
CA VAL A 86 -9.77 16.03 4.41
C VAL A 86 -10.17 17.33 3.74
N THR A 87 -10.99 18.12 4.44
CA THR A 87 -11.20 19.52 4.10
C THR A 87 -10.12 20.32 4.79
N GLN A 88 -9.35 21.10 4.03
CA GLN A 88 -8.24 21.89 4.54
C GLN A 88 -8.74 23.08 5.37
N THR A 89 -7.86 23.71 6.13
CA THR A 89 -8.17 24.86 6.97
C THR A 89 -8.76 26.04 6.18
N ASP A 90 -8.38 26.19 4.92
CA ASP A 90 -8.89 27.20 4.00
C ASP A 90 -10.23 26.84 3.32
N GLY A 91 -10.79 25.67 3.64
CA GLY A 91 -12.03 25.13 3.08
C GLY A 91 -11.87 24.40 1.74
N SER A 92 -10.68 24.34 1.17
CA SER A 92 -10.42 23.56 -0.04
C SER A 92 -10.35 22.05 0.27
N LYS A 93 -10.45 21.23 -0.76
CA LYS A 93 -10.25 19.77 -0.61
C LYS A 93 -8.77 19.44 -0.63
N MET A 94 -8.38 18.37 0.09
CA MET A 94 -7.04 17.85 -0.01
C MET A 94 -6.67 17.49 -1.44
N ILE A 95 -5.40 17.61 -1.77
CA ILE A 95 -4.84 17.14 -3.02
C ILE A 95 -4.62 15.63 -2.88
N HIS A 96 -5.21 14.87 -3.77
CA HIS A 96 -5.12 13.42 -3.80
C HIS A 96 -4.64 12.96 -5.17
N PRO A 97 -3.32 12.88 -5.40
CA PRO A 97 -2.77 12.40 -6.65
C PRO A 97 -3.19 10.94 -6.92
N PRO A 98 -3.32 10.52 -8.20
CA PRO A 98 -3.69 9.16 -8.54
C PRO A 98 -2.63 8.17 -8.06
N ARG A 99 -3.07 7.10 -7.42
CA ARG A 99 -2.22 6.00 -6.97
C ARG A 99 -2.70 4.69 -7.56
N TYR A 100 -1.94 4.16 -8.49
CA TYR A 100 -2.25 2.93 -9.18
C TYR A 100 -1.70 1.70 -8.43
N ALA A 101 -2.25 0.53 -8.71
CA ALA A 101 -1.76 -0.73 -8.13
C ALA A 101 -0.39 -1.12 -8.71
N LEU A 102 -0.16 -0.83 -10.00
CA LEU A 102 1.12 -0.91 -10.67
C LEU A 102 1.49 0.48 -11.19
N ALA A 103 2.75 0.88 -11.03
CA ALA A 103 3.22 2.19 -11.44
C ALA A 103 3.16 2.35 -12.97
N THR A 104 2.68 3.51 -13.41
CA THR A 104 2.65 3.93 -14.82
C THR A 104 3.50 5.18 -15.01
N GLY A 105 4.40 5.14 -15.98
CA GLY A 105 5.26 6.24 -16.39
C GLY A 105 6.30 6.69 -15.35
N LYS A 106 6.04 6.54 -14.04
CA LYS A 106 6.95 7.02 -12.99
C LYS A 106 6.82 6.20 -11.70
N VAL A 107 7.95 5.79 -11.12
CA VAL A 107 8.02 5.23 -9.78
C VAL A 107 8.35 6.32 -8.76
N ARG A 108 7.78 6.22 -7.55
CA ARG A 108 7.81 7.28 -6.54
C ARG A 108 8.34 6.86 -5.19
N HIS A 109 8.69 5.60 -5.02
CA HIS A 109 9.37 5.07 -3.84
C HIS A 109 10.08 3.76 -4.15
N VAL A 110 11.09 3.42 -3.38
CA VAL A 110 11.74 2.10 -3.45
C VAL A 110 10.70 1.03 -3.13
N GLY A 111 10.58 0.03 -4.01
CA GLY A 111 9.60 -1.03 -3.88
C GLY A 111 8.25 -0.74 -4.54
N ASP A 112 8.12 0.36 -5.29
CA ASP A 112 6.93 0.65 -6.10
C ASP A 112 6.73 -0.48 -7.13
N PRO A 113 5.56 -1.17 -7.15
CA PRO A 113 5.35 -2.28 -8.07
C PRO A 113 5.16 -1.78 -9.50
N VAL A 114 5.87 -2.39 -10.46
CA VAL A 114 5.87 -1.98 -11.87
C VAL A 114 5.30 -3.04 -12.80
N ALA A 115 5.40 -4.32 -12.41
CA ALA A 115 4.78 -5.42 -13.14
C ALA A 115 4.32 -6.51 -12.16
N PHE A 116 3.43 -7.39 -12.63
CA PHE A 116 2.84 -8.45 -11.85
C PHE A 116 2.90 -9.75 -12.65
N VAL A 117 3.78 -10.66 -12.23
CA VAL A 117 4.02 -11.94 -12.89
C VAL A 117 3.15 -13.02 -12.28
N ILE A 118 2.44 -13.77 -13.10
CA ILE A 118 1.55 -14.87 -12.69
C ILE A 118 2.10 -16.16 -13.28
N ALA A 119 2.29 -17.19 -12.43
CA ALA A 119 2.78 -18.50 -12.85
C ALA A 119 2.09 -19.64 -12.09
N GLU A 120 2.30 -20.86 -12.54
CA GLU A 120 1.73 -22.09 -11.94
C GLU A 120 2.28 -22.36 -10.54
N THR A 121 3.52 -21.96 -10.26
CA THR A 121 4.14 -22.08 -8.94
C THR A 121 4.81 -20.77 -8.51
N LEU A 122 4.99 -20.60 -7.20
CA LEU A 122 5.64 -19.42 -6.65
C LEU A 122 7.09 -19.27 -7.13
N ASP A 123 7.82 -20.37 -7.26
CA ASP A 123 9.21 -20.35 -7.69
C ASP A 123 9.31 -19.94 -9.17
N GLN A 124 8.44 -20.49 -10.04
CA GLN A 124 8.35 -20.03 -11.43
C GLN A 124 7.99 -18.55 -11.55
N ALA A 125 7.07 -18.04 -10.71
CA ALA A 125 6.74 -16.63 -10.70
C ALA A 125 7.94 -15.75 -10.28
N ARG A 126 8.76 -16.21 -9.33
CA ARG A 126 9.97 -15.51 -8.90
C ARG A 126 11.06 -15.52 -9.97
N ASP A 127 11.34 -16.69 -10.55
CA ASP A 127 12.32 -16.84 -11.62
C ASP A 127 11.96 -15.95 -12.82
N ALA A 128 10.69 -15.94 -13.22
CA ALA A 128 10.22 -15.08 -14.29
C ALA A 128 10.24 -13.59 -13.92
N ALA A 129 9.97 -13.22 -12.68
CA ALA A 129 10.08 -11.84 -12.23
C ALA A 129 11.49 -11.27 -12.34
N GLU A 130 12.54 -12.11 -12.22
CA GLU A 130 13.94 -11.72 -12.42
C GLU A 130 14.30 -11.49 -13.90
N LEU A 131 13.49 -12.01 -14.83
CA LEU A 131 13.66 -11.80 -16.27
C LEU A 131 12.97 -10.53 -16.79
N VAL A 132 12.12 -9.90 -15.99
CA VAL A 132 11.50 -8.61 -16.37
C VAL A 132 12.54 -7.51 -16.29
N MET A 133 12.83 -6.88 -17.44
CA MET A 133 13.80 -5.81 -17.53
C MET A 133 13.08 -4.46 -17.57
N VAL A 134 13.48 -3.54 -16.70
CA VAL A 134 12.89 -2.20 -16.63
C VAL A 134 13.99 -1.16 -16.75
N ASP A 135 13.85 -0.29 -17.75
CA ASP A 135 14.73 0.85 -17.92
C ASP A 135 14.18 2.07 -17.19
N TYR A 136 15.02 2.70 -16.40
CA TYR A 136 14.67 3.86 -15.60
C TYR A 136 15.55 5.07 -15.94
N ASP A 137 14.94 6.26 -15.87
CA ASP A 137 15.65 7.53 -15.86
C ASP A 137 15.51 8.12 -14.45
N ASP A 138 16.61 8.14 -13.70
CA ASP A 138 16.67 8.52 -12.29
C ASP A 138 16.30 9.98 -12.07
N LEU A 139 15.47 10.26 -11.10
CA LEU A 139 15.02 11.59 -10.74
C LEU A 139 15.45 11.95 -9.31
N PRO A 140 15.66 13.25 -9.03
CA PRO A 140 15.88 13.69 -7.66
C PRO A 140 14.76 13.22 -6.73
N SER A 141 15.13 12.73 -5.56
CA SER A 141 14.20 12.22 -4.54
C SER A 141 14.33 12.97 -3.23
N VAL A 142 13.24 13.03 -2.45
CA VAL A 142 13.23 13.60 -1.11
C VAL A 142 12.99 12.50 -0.09
N THR A 143 13.92 12.35 0.86
CA THR A 143 13.87 11.31 1.89
C THR A 143 13.70 11.89 3.30
N ASP A 144 14.07 13.14 3.52
CA ASP A 144 13.91 13.83 4.79
C ASP A 144 12.52 14.47 4.87
N THR A 145 11.70 14.04 5.82
CA THR A 145 10.34 14.57 5.98
C THR A 145 10.29 16.04 6.37
N ASP A 146 11.28 16.54 7.10
CA ASP A 146 11.38 17.95 7.52
C ASP A 146 11.90 18.88 6.40
N LYS A 147 12.29 18.32 5.26
CA LYS A 147 12.69 19.05 4.05
C LYS A 147 11.75 18.85 2.88
N ALA A 148 10.74 17.99 3.04
CA ALA A 148 9.89 17.58 1.94
C ALA A 148 9.04 18.71 1.37
N ASP A 149 8.72 19.73 2.16
CA ASP A 149 7.95 20.91 1.75
C ASP A 149 8.81 22.16 1.51
N ALA A 150 10.14 22.03 1.45
CA ALA A 150 11.02 23.14 1.09
C ALA A 150 10.75 23.61 -0.35
N PRO A 151 10.95 24.90 -0.65
CA PRO A 151 10.63 25.46 -1.97
C PRO A 151 11.39 24.82 -3.13
N ASP A 152 12.55 24.22 -2.87
CA ASP A 152 13.45 23.54 -3.82
C ASP A 152 13.39 22.01 -3.72
N ALA A 153 12.50 21.48 -2.89
CA ALA A 153 12.36 20.04 -2.76
C ALA A 153 11.82 19.41 -4.06
N PRO A 154 12.38 18.26 -4.49
CA PRO A 154 11.83 17.51 -5.62
C PRO A 154 10.37 17.13 -5.36
N LEU A 155 9.50 17.33 -6.34
CA LEU A 155 8.10 16.94 -6.23
C LEU A 155 7.95 15.42 -6.44
N VAL A 156 7.24 14.77 -5.54
CA VAL A 156 6.86 13.36 -5.68
C VAL A 156 5.69 13.22 -6.66
N TYR A 157 4.76 14.19 -6.61
CA TYR A 157 3.64 14.33 -7.54
C TYR A 157 3.56 15.77 -8.03
N ASP A 158 3.52 15.96 -9.35
CA ASP A 158 3.47 17.27 -9.97
C ASP A 158 2.19 18.04 -9.58
N GLU A 159 1.11 17.32 -9.24
CA GLU A 159 -0.17 17.87 -8.80
C GLU A 159 -0.18 18.34 -7.33
N ALA A 160 0.85 18.01 -6.56
CA ALA A 160 0.95 18.34 -5.14
C ALA A 160 2.10 19.36 -4.89
N PRO A 161 1.86 20.68 -5.06
CA PRO A 161 2.88 21.70 -4.83
C PRO A 161 3.48 21.60 -3.43
N ASN A 162 4.81 21.71 -3.36
CA ASN A 162 5.59 21.58 -2.13
C ASN A 162 5.38 20.20 -1.42
N ASN A 163 5.04 19.15 -2.18
CA ASN A 163 4.72 17.82 -1.63
C ASN A 163 3.64 17.83 -0.56
N ARG A 164 2.77 18.82 -0.55
CA ARG A 164 1.75 18.99 0.49
C ARG A 164 0.38 18.53 -0.02
N SER A 165 -0.15 17.48 0.59
CA SER A 165 -1.49 16.96 0.29
C SER A 165 -2.58 17.82 0.95
N PHE A 166 -2.41 18.21 2.21
CA PHE A 166 -3.34 19.05 2.95
C PHE A 166 -2.67 19.74 4.13
N THR A 167 -3.33 20.80 4.61
CA THR A 167 -3.09 21.44 5.90
C THR A 167 -4.38 21.37 6.71
N TRP A 168 -4.27 20.90 7.95
CA TRP A 168 -5.41 20.76 8.85
C TRP A 168 -5.00 21.12 10.27
N ASP A 169 -5.75 22.04 10.86
CA ASP A 169 -5.52 22.55 12.20
C ASP A 169 -6.71 22.22 13.09
N PHE A 170 -6.43 21.91 14.34
CA PHE A 170 -7.44 21.65 15.36
C PHE A 170 -7.00 22.23 16.69
N GLY A 171 -7.91 22.97 17.32
CA GLY A 171 -7.69 23.59 18.62
C GLY A 171 -7.82 25.11 18.56
N ASP A 172 -7.37 25.77 19.64
CA ASP A 172 -7.35 27.23 19.77
C ASP A 172 -5.90 27.71 19.81
N GLU A 173 -5.37 28.09 18.64
CA GLU A 173 -4.00 28.58 18.52
C GLU A 173 -3.73 29.82 19.39
N ALA A 174 -4.69 30.76 19.45
CA ALA A 174 -4.52 31.98 20.24
C ALA A 174 -4.40 31.68 21.74
N ALA A 175 -5.22 30.75 22.24
CA ALA A 175 -5.13 30.31 23.62
C ALA A 175 -3.82 29.58 23.93
N VAL A 176 -3.33 28.74 23.00
CA VAL A 176 -2.03 28.08 23.12
C VAL A 176 -0.88 29.07 23.17
N GLN A 177 -0.86 30.05 22.24
CA GLN A 177 0.20 31.07 22.20
C GLN A 177 0.19 31.94 23.46
N ALA A 178 -0.99 32.34 23.94
CA ALA A 178 -1.12 33.07 25.18
C ALA A 178 -0.59 32.25 26.39
N GLY A 179 -0.98 30.97 26.49
CA GLY A 179 -0.51 30.09 27.53
C GLY A 179 1.00 29.88 27.53
N LEU A 180 1.62 29.71 26.36
CA LEU A 180 3.07 29.60 26.24
C LEU A 180 3.80 30.89 26.62
N LYS A 181 3.24 32.05 26.27
CA LYS A 181 3.80 33.38 26.63
C LYS A 181 3.75 33.64 28.14
N ASP A 182 2.69 33.19 28.81
CA ASP A 182 2.47 33.44 30.24
C ASP A 182 3.08 32.31 31.10
N ALA A 183 3.63 31.26 30.50
CA ALA A 183 4.26 30.17 31.22
C ALA A 183 5.53 30.61 31.93
N ALA A 184 5.71 30.21 33.21
CA ALA A 184 6.92 30.49 33.96
C ALA A 184 8.18 29.84 33.36
N HIS A 185 8.02 28.70 32.71
CA HIS A 185 9.08 27.97 32.00
C HIS A 185 8.49 27.27 30.75
N THR A 186 9.24 27.32 29.66
CA THR A 186 8.93 26.56 28.44
C THR A 186 10.10 25.65 28.09
N VAL A 187 9.81 24.46 27.60
CA VAL A 187 10.80 23.50 27.08
C VAL A 187 10.44 23.13 25.66
N THR A 188 11.41 23.20 24.76
CA THR A 188 11.27 22.76 23.38
C THR A 188 12.05 21.48 23.18
N LEU A 189 11.39 20.46 22.59
CA LEU A 189 12.02 19.20 22.26
C LEU A 189 11.70 18.83 20.82
N LYS A 190 12.73 18.59 20.00
CA LYS A 190 12.56 18.01 18.65
C LYS A 190 12.57 16.49 18.77
N LEU A 191 11.45 15.87 18.42
CA LEU A 191 11.29 14.42 18.40
C LEU A 191 11.30 13.92 16.96
N ILE A 192 12.01 12.82 16.71
CA ILE A 192 11.97 12.10 15.44
C ILE A 192 11.24 10.78 15.68
N ASN A 193 10.06 10.65 15.07
CA ASN A 193 9.34 9.39 15.05
C ASN A 193 9.78 8.59 13.82
N ASN A 194 10.70 7.67 14.03
CA ASN A 194 11.26 6.87 12.94
C ASN A 194 10.20 6.02 12.26
N ARG A 195 10.30 5.93 10.93
CA ARG A 195 9.54 4.95 10.18
C ARG A 195 10.07 3.55 10.50
N ILE A 196 9.19 2.65 10.89
CA ILE A 196 9.51 1.26 11.22
C ILE A 196 8.70 0.31 10.35
N ILE A 197 9.24 -0.89 10.14
CA ILE A 197 8.49 -2.01 9.60
C ILE A 197 7.83 -2.74 10.76
N VAL A 198 6.51 -2.91 10.69
CA VAL A 198 5.74 -3.58 11.76
C VAL A 198 6.18 -5.02 11.97
N ASN A 199 6.64 -5.68 10.91
CA ASN A 199 7.11 -7.07 10.93
C ASN A 199 6.09 -8.01 11.58
N SER A 200 4.84 -7.91 11.13
CA SER A 200 3.73 -8.71 11.63
C SER A 200 3.94 -10.20 11.38
N MET A 201 3.43 -11.04 12.27
CA MET A 201 3.49 -12.51 12.12
C MET A 201 2.68 -12.99 10.91
N GLU A 202 1.58 -12.31 10.60
CA GLU A 202 0.84 -12.53 9.36
C GLU A 202 1.33 -11.53 8.29
N PRO A 203 2.06 -11.98 7.25
CA PRO A 203 2.42 -11.13 6.12
C PRO A 203 1.17 -10.78 5.31
N ARG A 204 1.26 -9.70 4.55
CA ARG A 204 0.19 -9.33 3.62
C ARG A 204 0.11 -10.37 2.50
N ALA A 205 -1.06 -10.95 2.34
CA ALA A 205 -1.37 -11.88 1.26
C ALA A 205 -2.77 -11.60 0.73
N ALA A 206 -3.05 -12.03 -0.48
CA ALA A 206 -4.37 -11.97 -1.07
C ALA A 206 -4.57 -13.19 -1.94
N LEU A 207 -5.73 -13.84 -1.83
CA LEU A 207 -6.13 -14.97 -2.63
C LEU A 207 -7.46 -14.62 -3.28
N GLY A 208 -7.44 -14.44 -4.61
CA GLY A 208 -8.59 -14.10 -5.42
C GLY A 208 -9.14 -15.31 -6.16
N LYS A 209 -10.46 -15.42 -6.24
CA LYS A 209 -11.15 -16.44 -7.03
C LYS A 209 -12.26 -15.81 -7.84
N TYR A 210 -12.39 -16.23 -9.08
CA TYR A 210 -13.51 -15.92 -9.94
C TYR A 210 -14.29 -17.19 -10.27
N GLU A 211 -15.60 -17.16 -10.14
CA GLU A 211 -16.50 -18.28 -10.44
C GLU A 211 -17.67 -17.78 -11.31
N GLY A 212 -17.92 -18.46 -12.41
CA GLY A 212 -19.01 -18.15 -13.32
C GLY A 212 -18.53 -17.63 -14.68
N ASP A 213 -19.45 -17.05 -15.42
CA ASP A 213 -19.21 -16.42 -16.72
C ASP A 213 -19.10 -14.89 -16.62
N ALA A 214 -18.85 -14.21 -17.73
CA ALA A 214 -18.65 -12.76 -17.77
C ALA A 214 -19.88 -11.95 -17.29
N GLU A 215 -21.10 -12.52 -17.35
CA GLU A 215 -22.35 -11.83 -16.99
C GLU A 215 -22.78 -12.12 -15.54
N THR A 216 -22.54 -13.34 -15.08
CA THR A 216 -23.01 -13.84 -13.77
C THR A 216 -21.89 -14.16 -12.80
N GLY A 217 -20.65 -13.89 -13.19
CA GLY A 217 -19.46 -14.25 -12.44
C GLY A 217 -19.35 -13.52 -11.12
N ARG A 218 -18.74 -14.22 -10.15
CA ARG A 218 -18.54 -13.74 -8.80
C ARG A 218 -17.07 -13.76 -8.44
N TYR A 219 -16.55 -12.64 -7.96
CA TYR A 219 -15.25 -12.55 -7.32
C TYR A 219 -15.34 -12.88 -5.83
N SER A 220 -14.40 -13.67 -5.36
CA SER A 220 -14.16 -13.90 -3.92
C SER A 220 -12.73 -13.50 -3.59
N LEU A 221 -12.55 -12.67 -2.56
CA LEU A 221 -11.25 -12.23 -2.10
C LEU A 221 -11.04 -12.68 -0.66
N HIS A 222 -9.96 -13.41 -0.41
CA HIS A 222 -9.50 -13.80 0.91
C HIS A 222 -8.21 -13.01 1.21
N THR A 223 -8.26 -12.12 2.21
CA THR A 223 -7.14 -11.22 2.53
C THR A 223 -7.26 -10.73 3.97
N PRO A 224 -6.15 -10.51 4.70
CA PRO A 224 -6.21 -9.88 6.00
C PRO A 224 -6.62 -8.41 5.84
N THR A 225 -7.65 -7.99 6.57
CA THR A 225 -8.15 -6.61 6.52
C THR A 225 -8.73 -6.18 7.86
N GLN A 226 -8.66 -4.87 8.16
CA GLN A 226 -9.33 -4.27 9.31
C GLN A 226 -10.76 -3.82 9.00
N GLY A 227 -11.21 -3.94 7.75
CA GLY A 227 -12.51 -3.44 7.32
C GLY A 227 -13.08 -4.20 6.13
N VAL A 228 -13.70 -5.36 6.37
CA VAL A 228 -14.27 -6.21 5.31
C VAL A 228 -15.23 -5.45 4.40
N HIS A 229 -16.17 -4.68 4.99
CA HIS A 229 -17.15 -3.94 4.22
C HIS A 229 -16.57 -2.76 3.41
N SER A 230 -15.46 -2.18 3.85
CA SER A 230 -14.79 -1.13 3.08
C SER A 230 -14.07 -1.71 1.87
N VAL A 231 -13.41 -2.87 2.02
CA VAL A 231 -12.76 -3.57 0.91
C VAL A 231 -13.77 -4.08 -0.11
N GLN A 232 -14.93 -4.60 0.34
CA GLN A 232 -15.97 -5.10 -0.56
C GLN A 232 -16.61 -4.00 -1.43
N ARG A 233 -16.55 -2.73 -1.01
CA ARG A 233 -17.16 -1.60 -1.73
C ARG A 233 -16.21 -0.93 -2.73
N GLN A 234 -14.94 -1.26 -2.69
CA GLN A 234 -13.91 -0.77 -3.60
C GLN A 234 -13.83 -1.63 -4.86
#